data_e01637d240cb08f5685f5b3ac4fbee8a
#
_entry.id   e01637d240cb08f5685f5b3ac4fbee8a
#
_cell.length_a   1.000
_cell.length_b   1.000
_cell.length_c   1.000
_cell.angle_alpha   90.00
_cell.angle_beta   90.00
_cell.angle_gamma   90.00
#
_symmetry.space_group_name_H-M   'P 1'
#
loop_
_entity.id
_entity.type
_entity.pdbx_description
1 polymer ?
#
loop_
_entity_poly.entity_id
_entity_poly.type
_entity_poly.pdbx_seq_one_letter_code
_entity_poly.pdbx_strand_id
1 'polypeptide(L)'
;MANGYWVIRTYTAGAVGEKIKYWVPGEKPTKSERKIKSDIKQVQRNEANVEKALARLIHANFTPRDYLLQFSYTEEALEKLCAGERTEEELFEAADHQLKLWAKRTRRACKALGIPFRYIPFTSDLDGKTGEVVRVHHHIIVNAEAAEIALEKWSAGSTHREHLYDQVDQTPLAHYLLAQVRHRPNEKKYSPSRNLIVPQPKDRIAVSGAELQVPRGGQLLLRAGWMPGMPQYIRYIVPEVGKIRRGEAPPEKTRE
;
A
#
# COMPACT_ATOMS: atom_id res chain seq x y z
N MET A 1 16.82 34.77 -11.26
CA MET A 1 15.80 34.03 -10.51
C MET A 1 15.55 32.72 -11.27
N ALA A 2 15.58 31.58 -10.60
CA ALA A 2 15.39 30.29 -11.28
C ALA A 2 13.99 30.25 -11.91
N ASN A 3 13.93 30.06 -13.24
CA ASN A 3 12.69 29.88 -13.99
C ASN A 3 12.02 28.60 -13.51
N GLY A 4 10.85 28.68 -12.89
CA GLY A 4 10.10 27.51 -12.40
C GLY A 4 8.76 27.93 -11.79
N TYR A 5 7.98 26.95 -11.38
CA TYR A 5 6.63 27.17 -10.85
C TYR A 5 6.26 26.16 -9.76
N TRP A 6 5.36 26.56 -8.88
CA TRP A 6 4.80 25.67 -7.87
C TRP A 6 3.66 24.84 -8.44
N VAL A 7 3.64 23.56 -8.09
CA VAL A 7 2.56 22.62 -8.44
C VAL A 7 1.92 22.11 -7.17
N ILE A 8 0.59 22.04 -7.15
CA ILE A 8 -0.17 21.29 -6.16
C ILE A 8 -0.66 20.01 -6.82
N ARG A 9 -0.17 18.89 -6.35
CA ARG A 9 -0.60 17.54 -6.70
C ARG A 9 -1.61 17.04 -5.69
N THR A 10 -2.77 16.61 -6.16
CA THR A 10 -3.85 16.10 -5.32
C THR A 10 -4.11 14.63 -5.66
N TYR A 11 -4.20 13.79 -4.63
CA TYR A 11 -4.71 12.43 -4.71
C TYR A 11 -6.00 12.32 -3.92
N THR A 12 -6.92 11.46 -4.39
CA THR A 12 -8.09 11.02 -3.64
C THR A 12 -8.12 9.51 -3.71
N ALA A 13 -8.12 8.85 -2.56
CA ALA A 13 -8.08 7.41 -2.41
C ALA A 13 -9.11 7.00 -1.35
N GLY A 14 -10.28 6.51 -1.78
CA GLY A 14 -11.39 6.23 -0.87
C GLY A 14 -11.76 7.46 -0.04
N ALA A 15 -11.70 7.32 1.28
CA ALA A 15 -12.01 8.37 2.24
C ALA A 15 -10.85 9.33 2.52
N VAL A 16 -9.66 9.10 1.97
CA VAL A 16 -8.45 9.87 2.27
C VAL A 16 -8.04 10.71 1.07
N GLY A 17 -7.81 11.99 1.32
CA GLY A 17 -7.24 12.93 0.37
C GLY A 17 -5.83 13.35 0.76
N GLU A 18 -4.99 13.60 -0.23
CA GLU A 18 -3.65 14.13 -0.04
C GLU A 18 -3.40 15.31 -0.97
N LYS A 19 -2.70 16.31 -0.50
CA LYS A 19 -2.16 17.39 -1.33
C LYS A 19 -0.68 17.57 -1.07
N ILE A 20 0.09 17.69 -2.14
CA ILE A 20 1.53 17.91 -2.11
C ILE A 20 1.81 19.17 -2.92
N LYS A 21 2.45 20.16 -2.31
CA LYS A 21 2.94 21.36 -3.01
C LYS A 21 4.45 21.25 -3.16
N TYR A 22 4.95 21.35 -4.37
CA TYR A 22 6.37 21.25 -4.68
C TYR A 22 6.76 22.16 -5.84
N TRP A 23 8.03 22.51 -5.88
CA TRP A 23 8.62 23.33 -6.93
C TRP A 23 9.05 22.49 -8.12
N VAL A 24 8.70 22.96 -9.32
CA VAL A 24 9.15 22.38 -10.58
C VAL A 24 10.07 23.40 -11.25
N PRO A 25 11.35 23.05 -11.50
CA PRO A 25 12.25 23.93 -12.25
C PRO A 25 11.78 24.04 -13.69
N GLY A 26 11.96 25.23 -14.30
CA GLY A 26 11.55 25.50 -15.67
C GLY A 26 12.30 24.69 -16.72
N GLU A 27 13.56 24.32 -16.43
CA GLU A 27 14.38 23.46 -17.27
C GLU A 27 14.35 22.01 -16.77
N LYS A 28 14.12 21.09 -17.69
CA LYS A 28 14.15 19.65 -17.36
C LYS A 28 15.60 19.17 -17.27
N PRO A 29 15.97 18.39 -16.25
CA PRO A 29 17.30 17.81 -16.15
C PRO A 29 17.58 16.91 -17.36
N THR A 30 18.79 16.97 -17.87
CA THR A 30 19.28 16.16 -18.99
C THR A 30 19.34 14.67 -18.64
N LYS A 31 19.42 13.79 -19.65
CA LYS A 31 19.52 12.33 -19.43
C LYS A 31 20.75 11.94 -18.59
N SER A 32 21.87 12.66 -18.69
CA SER A 32 23.09 12.42 -17.92
C SER A 32 22.92 12.75 -16.45
N GLU A 33 22.24 13.84 -16.12
CA GLU A 33 21.97 14.25 -14.73
C GLU A 33 21.02 13.29 -14.00
N ARG A 34 20.17 12.54 -14.74
CA ARG A 34 19.28 11.50 -14.16
C ARG A 34 20.01 10.21 -13.80
N LYS A 35 21.24 9.98 -14.29
CA LYS A 35 22.05 8.77 -14.04
C LYS A 35 22.91 8.84 -12.78
N ILE A 36 22.93 9.96 -12.06
CA ILE A 36 23.65 10.08 -10.79
C ILE A 36 23.01 9.13 -9.80
N LYS A 37 23.84 8.25 -9.20
CA LYS A 37 23.41 7.29 -8.16
C LYS A 37 22.62 8.03 -7.09
N SER A 38 21.47 7.46 -6.73
CA SER A 38 20.60 7.99 -5.68
C SER A 38 21.39 8.11 -4.38
N ASP A 39 21.59 9.32 -3.92
CA ASP A 39 22.09 9.64 -2.57
C ASP A 39 21.17 9.00 -1.51
N ILE A 40 21.68 8.79 -0.29
CA ILE A 40 20.93 8.26 0.87
C ILE A 40 19.60 9.01 1.04
N LYS A 41 19.60 10.33 0.87
CA LYS A 41 18.39 11.16 0.90
C LYS A 41 17.38 10.78 -0.20
N GLN A 42 17.83 10.34 -1.36
CA GLN A 42 16.95 9.89 -2.43
C GLN A 42 16.36 8.51 -2.13
N VAL A 43 17.13 7.61 -1.52
CA VAL A 43 16.65 6.30 -1.05
C VAL A 43 15.53 6.51 -0.02
N GLN A 44 15.74 7.33 1.00
CA GLN A 44 14.73 7.65 2.01
C GLN A 44 13.45 8.29 1.40
N ARG A 45 13.62 9.19 0.41
CA ARG A 45 12.47 9.76 -0.32
C ARG A 45 11.73 8.71 -1.13
N ASN A 46 12.43 7.77 -1.74
CA ASN A 46 11.83 6.68 -2.50
C ASN A 46 11.04 5.76 -1.58
N GLU A 47 11.56 5.41 -0.41
CA GLU A 47 10.85 4.61 0.60
C GLU A 47 9.58 5.29 1.11
N ALA A 48 9.65 6.57 1.47
CA ALA A 48 8.48 7.34 1.86
C ALA A 48 7.45 7.48 0.72
N ASN A 49 7.88 7.49 -0.53
CA ASN A 49 6.98 7.49 -1.68
C ASN A 49 6.33 6.13 -1.90
N VAL A 50 7.04 5.02 -1.66
CA VAL A 50 6.49 3.66 -1.72
C VAL A 50 5.42 3.46 -0.64
N GLU A 51 5.67 3.92 0.59
CA GLU A 51 4.69 3.87 1.68
C GLU A 51 3.42 4.65 1.35
N LYS A 52 3.55 5.89 0.87
CA LYS A 52 2.40 6.70 0.45
C LYS A 52 1.64 6.05 -0.71
N ALA A 53 2.34 5.45 -1.67
CA ALA A 53 1.72 4.77 -2.79
C ALA A 53 0.93 3.53 -2.32
N LEU A 54 1.49 2.75 -1.40
CA LEU A 54 0.81 1.61 -0.80
C LEU A 54 -0.41 2.04 0.01
N ALA A 55 -0.28 3.06 0.87
CA ALA A 55 -1.40 3.60 1.64
C ALA A 55 -2.57 4.04 0.74
N ARG A 56 -2.27 4.78 -0.35
CA ARG A 56 -3.29 5.17 -1.35
C ARG A 56 -3.95 3.96 -2.00
N LEU A 57 -3.17 2.91 -2.30
CA LEU A 57 -3.69 1.69 -2.91
C LEU A 57 -4.63 0.97 -1.94
N ILE A 58 -4.29 0.89 -0.65
CA ILE A 58 -5.14 0.32 0.39
C ILE A 58 -6.41 1.15 0.53
N HIS A 59 -6.31 2.47 0.71
CA HIS A 59 -7.46 3.37 0.87
C HIS A 59 -8.46 3.31 -0.30
N ALA A 60 -7.98 3.09 -1.53
CA ALA A 60 -8.83 3.06 -2.71
C ALA A 60 -9.57 1.73 -2.92
N ASN A 61 -9.09 0.64 -2.32
CA ASN A 61 -9.54 -0.70 -2.67
C ASN A 61 -10.07 -1.53 -1.51
N PHE A 62 -9.72 -1.16 -0.28
CA PHE A 62 -10.04 -1.95 0.91
C PHE A 62 -10.69 -1.10 1.99
N THR A 63 -11.46 -1.78 2.84
CA THR A 63 -12.20 -1.21 3.96
C THR A 63 -11.85 -1.95 5.25
N PRO A 64 -12.24 -1.45 6.43
CA PRO A 64 -12.06 -2.18 7.69
C PRO A 64 -12.74 -3.57 7.74
N ARG A 65 -13.67 -3.86 6.82
CA ARG A 65 -14.33 -5.18 6.70
C ARG A 65 -13.49 -6.21 5.97
N ASP A 66 -12.46 -5.76 5.25
CA ASP A 66 -11.53 -6.62 4.55
C ASP A 66 -10.49 -7.20 5.52
N TYR A 67 -9.66 -8.12 5.08
CA TYR A 67 -8.79 -8.89 5.96
C TYR A 67 -7.31 -8.71 5.66
N LEU A 68 -6.51 -8.77 6.72
CA LEU A 68 -5.10 -9.10 6.68
C LEU A 68 -4.96 -10.59 6.99
N LEU A 69 -4.45 -11.35 6.02
CA LEU A 69 -4.13 -12.77 6.19
C LEU A 69 -2.64 -12.89 6.48
N GLN A 70 -2.29 -13.86 7.33
CA GLN A 70 -0.92 -14.30 7.55
C GLN A 70 -0.83 -15.78 7.19
N PHE A 71 0.15 -16.12 6.35
CA PHE A 71 0.45 -17.50 5.95
C PHE A 71 1.83 -17.89 6.41
N SER A 72 1.90 -19.03 7.10
CA SER A 72 3.15 -19.61 7.57
C SER A 72 3.35 -20.98 6.90
N TYR A 73 4.56 -21.50 6.99
CA TYR A 73 4.92 -22.82 6.45
C TYR A 73 4.99 -23.86 7.56
N THR A 74 4.59 -25.13 7.28
CA THR A 74 4.96 -26.26 8.13
C THR A 74 6.46 -26.56 7.98
N GLU A 75 7.01 -27.36 8.89
CA GLU A 75 8.41 -27.77 8.83
C GLU A 75 8.71 -28.48 7.51
N GLU A 76 7.86 -29.46 7.13
CA GLU A 76 8.04 -30.21 5.89
C GLU A 76 7.93 -29.35 4.64
N ALA A 77 7.05 -28.33 4.67
CA ALA A 77 6.92 -27.41 3.55
C ALA A 77 8.12 -26.47 3.46
N LEU A 78 8.66 -26.04 4.60
CA LEU A 78 9.86 -25.22 4.68
C LEU A 78 11.09 -26.00 4.21
N GLU A 79 11.26 -27.25 4.66
CA GLU A 79 12.32 -28.15 4.20
C GLU A 79 12.30 -28.33 2.68
N LYS A 80 11.12 -28.50 2.09
CA LYS A 80 10.97 -28.56 0.62
C LYS A 80 11.35 -27.24 -0.07
N LEU A 81 11.08 -26.10 0.56
CA LEU A 81 11.54 -24.81 0.04
C LEU A 81 13.05 -24.66 0.16
N CYS A 82 13.66 -25.20 1.23
CA CYS A 82 15.09 -25.15 1.49
C CYS A 82 15.85 -26.31 0.85
N ALA A 83 15.16 -27.22 0.11
CA ALA A 83 15.80 -28.39 -0.49
C ALA A 83 16.95 -28.02 -1.44
N GLY A 84 18.16 -28.49 -1.11
CA GLY A 84 19.42 -28.14 -1.76
C GLY A 84 19.91 -26.77 -1.26
N GLU A 85 20.91 -26.73 -0.42
CA GLU A 85 21.64 -25.57 0.14
C GLU A 85 21.34 -24.20 -0.53
N ARG A 86 20.09 -23.70 -0.37
CA ARG A 86 19.65 -22.47 -1.00
C ARG A 86 20.17 -21.26 -0.21
N THR A 87 20.58 -20.26 -0.94
CA THR A 87 20.82 -18.93 -0.38
C THR A 87 19.52 -18.31 0.14
N GLU A 88 19.61 -17.30 0.98
CA GLU A 88 18.44 -16.55 1.43
C GLU A 88 17.60 -16.02 0.24
N GLU A 89 18.26 -15.55 -0.83
CA GLU A 89 17.59 -15.05 -2.03
C GLU A 89 16.77 -16.16 -2.72
N GLU A 90 17.37 -17.33 -2.91
CA GLU A 90 16.68 -18.48 -3.52
C GLU A 90 15.51 -19.00 -2.67
N LEU A 91 15.61 -18.92 -1.34
CA LEU A 91 14.52 -19.24 -0.42
C LEU A 91 13.35 -18.28 -0.62
N PHE A 92 13.63 -16.99 -0.71
CA PHE A 92 12.60 -15.98 -0.97
C PHE A 92 11.95 -16.13 -2.34
N GLU A 93 12.73 -16.40 -3.39
CA GLU A 93 12.20 -16.67 -4.72
C GLU A 93 11.28 -17.89 -4.73
N ALA A 94 11.66 -18.94 -4.00
CA ALA A 94 10.83 -20.14 -3.84
C ALA A 94 9.53 -19.82 -3.08
N ALA A 95 9.59 -19.02 -2.01
CA ALA A 95 8.43 -18.58 -1.25
C ALA A 95 7.50 -17.70 -2.11
N ASP A 96 8.06 -16.76 -2.86
CA ASP A 96 7.30 -15.92 -3.81
C ASP A 96 6.66 -16.78 -4.93
N HIS A 97 7.32 -17.83 -5.38
CA HIS A 97 6.73 -18.77 -6.33
C HIS A 97 5.53 -19.49 -5.74
N GLN A 98 5.61 -19.99 -4.50
CA GLN A 98 4.47 -20.59 -3.79
C GLN A 98 3.31 -19.64 -3.66
N LEU A 99 3.59 -18.39 -3.30
CA LEU A 99 2.59 -17.32 -3.20
C LEU A 99 1.91 -17.05 -4.56
N LYS A 100 2.67 -17.05 -5.67
CA LYS A 100 2.12 -16.93 -7.03
C LYS A 100 1.23 -18.12 -7.41
N LEU A 101 1.59 -19.35 -7.00
CA LEU A 101 0.77 -20.54 -7.22
C LEU A 101 -0.52 -20.49 -6.40
N TRP A 102 -0.44 -20.07 -5.14
CA TRP A 102 -1.61 -19.81 -4.30
C TRP A 102 -2.54 -18.78 -4.95
N ALA A 103 -2.02 -17.66 -5.38
CA ALA A 103 -2.82 -16.62 -6.03
C ALA A 103 -3.51 -17.10 -7.31
N LYS A 104 -2.87 -17.98 -8.09
CA LYS A 104 -3.48 -18.62 -9.27
C LYS A 104 -4.64 -19.54 -8.87
N ARG A 105 -4.46 -20.40 -7.84
CA ARG A 105 -5.52 -21.30 -7.34
C ARG A 105 -6.72 -20.52 -6.82
N THR A 106 -6.47 -19.53 -5.96
CA THR A 106 -7.50 -18.66 -5.38
C THR A 106 -8.27 -17.92 -6.47
N ARG A 107 -7.56 -17.32 -7.44
CA ARG A 107 -8.21 -16.60 -8.56
C ARG A 107 -9.12 -17.51 -9.38
N ARG A 108 -8.72 -18.76 -9.65
CA ARG A 108 -9.56 -19.71 -10.38
C ARG A 108 -10.82 -20.06 -9.60
N ALA A 109 -10.70 -20.30 -8.29
CA ALA A 109 -11.84 -20.61 -7.44
C ALA A 109 -12.80 -19.42 -7.31
N CYS A 110 -12.29 -18.22 -7.04
CA CYS A 110 -13.09 -17.01 -7.00
C CYS A 110 -13.81 -16.73 -8.34
N LYS A 111 -13.12 -16.92 -9.48
CA LYS A 111 -13.71 -16.74 -10.81
C LYS A 111 -14.87 -17.69 -11.05
N ALA A 112 -14.76 -18.95 -10.63
CA ALA A 112 -15.82 -19.94 -10.77
C ALA A 112 -17.10 -19.56 -9.99
N LEU A 113 -16.96 -18.80 -8.90
CA LEU A 113 -18.05 -18.30 -8.05
C LEU A 113 -18.48 -16.86 -8.38
N GLY A 114 -17.89 -16.22 -9.38
CA GLY A 114 -18.19 -14.83 -9.73
C GLY A 114 -17.69 -13.82 -8.69
N ILE A 115 -16.77 -14.21 -7.78
CA ILE A 115 -16.25 -13.35 -6.69
C ILE A 115 -15.04 -12.59 -7.19
N PRO A 116 -14.98 -11.25 -7.02
CA PRO A 116 -13.76 -10.49 -7.31
C PRO A 116 -12.66 -10.86 -6.31
N PHE A 117 -11.46 -11.15 -6.80
CA PHE A 117 -10.28 -11.41 -5.96
C PHE A 117 -9.30 -10.26 -6.05
N ARG A 118 -9.32 -9.38 -5.04
CA ARG A 118 -8.42 -8.24 -4.86
C ARG A 118 -7.47 -8.55 -3.72
N TYR A 119 -6.16 -8.38 -3.94
CA TYR A 119 -5.17 -8.65 -2.92
C TYR A 119 -3.88 -7.86 -3.10
N ILE A 120 -3.15 -7.66 -2.00
CA ILE A 120 -1.79 -7.11 -1.95
C ILE A 120 -0.95 -8.05 -1.09
N PRO A 121 0.00 -8.80 -1.67
CA PRO A 121 0.84 -9.75 -0.95
C PRO A 121 2.18 -9.13 -0.56
N PHE A 122 2.72 -9.61 0.55
CA PHE A 122 4.05 -9.30 1.07
C PHE A 122 4.70 -10.59 1.52
N THR A 123 5.96 -10.79 1.16
CA THR A 123 6.80 -11.88 1.69
C THR A 123 7.78 -11.28 2.69
N SER A 124 7.85 -11.84 3.87
CA SER A 124 8.68 -11.39 4.99
C SER A 124 9.39 -12.56 5.67
N ASP A 125 10.52 -12.25 6.27
CA ASP A 125 11.23 -13.09 7.22
C ASP A 125 11.65 -12.28 8.46
N LEU A 126 10.99 -11.15 8.69
CA LEU A 126 11.23 -10.28 9.83
C LEU A 126 10.01 -10.28 10.76
N ASP A 127 10.26 -10.32 12.06
CA ASP A 127 9.25 -10.04 13.06
C ASP A 127 8.90 -8.54 13.04
N GLY A 128 7.62 -8.22 12.95
CA GLY A 128 7.15 -6.85 12.81
C GLY A 128 7.31 -5.98 14.07
N LYS A 129 7.62 -6.58 15.23
CA LYS A 129 7.81 -5.87 16.49
C LYS A 129 9.29 -5.73 16.86
N THR A 130 10.05 -6.81 16.72
CA THR A 130 11.46 -6.84 17.11
C THR A 130 12.41 -6.53 15.97
N GLY A 131 11.97 -6.72 14.70
CA GLY A 131 12.81 -6.65 13.51
C GLY A 131 13.81 -7.80 13.38
N GLU A 132 13.69 -8.81 14.24
CA GLU A 132 14.54 -10.01 14.19
C GLU A 132 14.17 -10.90 12.99
N VAL A 133 15.16 -11.66 12.54
CA VAL A 133 14.95 -12.64 11.47
C VAL A 133 14.17 -13.82 12.02
N VAL A 134 13.05 -14.11 11.38
CA VAL A 134 12.16 -15.23 11.67
C VAL A 134 11.94 -16.08 10.42
N ARG A 135 11.19 -17.16 10.53
CA ARG A 135 10.83 -18.00 9.37
C ARG A 135 10.09 -17.18 8.33
N VAL A 136 10.37 -17.45 7.05
CA VAL A 136 9.66 -16.83 5.94
C VAL A 136 8.16 -17.06 6.06
N HIS A 137 7.39 -15.99 5.86
CA HIS A 137 5.94 -15.99 5.95
C HIS A 137 5.36 -14.93 5.01
N HIS A 138 4.05 -14.91 4.85
CA HIS A 138 3.39 -13.94 3.99
C HIS A 138 2.32 -13.18 4.75
N HIS A 139 2.23 -11.88 4.48
CA HIS A 139 1.10 -11.03 4.82
C HIS A 139 0.33 -10.70 3.55
N ILE A 140 -0.98 -10.82 3.57
CA ILE A 140 -1.81 -10.56 2.38
C ILE A 140 -3.03 -9.74 2.78
N ILE A 141 -3.16 -8.53 2.23
CA ILE A 141 -4.43 -7.81 2.29
C ILE A 141 -5.34 -8.43 1.24
N VAL A 142 -6.57 -8.79 1.61
CA VAL A 142 -7.55 -9.41 0.71
C VAL A 142 -8.95 -8.87 0.98
N ASN A 143 -9.78 -8.75 -0.07
CA ASN A 143 -11.19 -8.36 0.08
C ASN A 143 -12.00 -9.45 0.79
N ALA A 144 -12.98 -9.03 1.59
CA ALA A 144 -13.76 -9.89 2.48
C ALA A 144 -14.41 -11.08 1.76
N GLU A 145 -14.97 -10.85 0.58
CA GLU A 145 -15.69 -11.87 -0.19
C GLU A 145 -14.79 -13.03 -0.64
N ALA A 146 -13.49 -12.77 -0.81
CA ALA A 146 -12.52 -13.78 -1.26
C ALA A 146 -11.73 -14.42 -0.11
N ALA A 147 -11.86 -13.93 1.12
CA ALA A 147 -10.98 -14.29 2.24
C ALA A 147 -11.04 -15.80 2.58
N GLU A 148 -12.23 -16.38 2.70
CA GLU A 148 -12.40 -17.81 3.01
C GLU A 148 -11.77 -18.70 1.94
N ILE A 149 -12.00 -18.38 0.66
CA ILE A 149 -11.39 -19.09 -0.46
C ILE A 149 -9.86 -18.94 -0.42
N ALA A 150 -9.39 -17.75 -0.10
CA ALA A 150 -7.96 -17.46 0.00
C ALA A 150 -7.27 -18.31 1.09
N LEU A 151 -7.91 -18.46 2.26
CA LEU A 151 -7.44 -19.31 3.35
C LEU A 151 -7.44 -20.79 2.95
N GLU A 152 -8.55 -21.29 2.38
CA GLU A 152 -8.69 -22.69 1.95
C GLU A 152 -7.64 -23.09 0.89
N LYS A 153 -7.25 -22.18 0.01
CA LYS A 153 -6.27 -22.46 -1.05
C LYS A 153 -4.81 -22.39 -0.60
N TRP A 154 -4.53 -22.05 0.66
CA TRP A 154 -3.21 -22.19 1.23
C TRP A 154 -3.01 -23.60 1.77
N SER A 155 -2.00 -24.33 1.25
CA SER A 155 -1.75 -25.73 1.57
C SER A 155 -0.34 -25.98 2.11
N ALA A 156 0.47 -24.93 2.33
CA ALA A 156 1.86 -25.07 2.73
C ALA A 156 2.07 -24.91 4.26
N GLY A 157 1.01 -24.60 5.01
CA GLY A 157 1.11 -24.44 6.46
C GLY A 157 -0.11 -23.76 7.08
N SER A 158 0.09 -23.13 8.22
CA SER A 158 -0.97 -22.49 8.98
C SER A 158 -1.39 -21.14 8.38
N THR A 159 -2.62 -20.76 8.69
CA THR A 159 -3.19 -19.49 8.29
C THR A 159 -3.76 -18.76 9.51
N HIS A 160 -3.61 -17.45 9.53
CA HIS A 160 -4.28 -16.56 10.48
C HIS A 160 -4.96 -15.44 9.72
N ARG A 161 -6.05 -14.88 10.27
CA ARG A 161 -6.73 -13.72 9.70
C ARG A 161 -7.14 -12.73 10.79
N GLU A 162 -7.09 -11.47 10.44
CA GLU A 162 -7.64 -10.39 11.23
C GLU A 162 -8.30 -9.36 10.32
N HIS A 163 -9.28 -8.62 10.81
CA HIS A 163 -9.82 -7.48 10.08
C HIS A 163 -8.78 -6.39 9.94
N LEU A 164 -8.86 -5.62 8.85
CA LEU A 164 -8.06 -4.41 8.72
C LEU A 164 -8.40 -3.44 9.86
N TYR A 165 -7.46 -2.56 10.19
CA TYR A 165 -7.66 -1.58 11.25
C TYR A 165 -8.94 -0.78 11.04
N ASP A 166 -9.74 -0.62 12.10
CA ASP A 166 -10.95 0.21 12.10
C ASP A 166 -10.59 1.70 12.12
N GLN A 167 -9.76 2.11 11.17
CA GLN A 167 -9.31 3.48 10.98
C GLN A 167 -9.51 3.87 9.52
N VAL A 168 -9.86 5.13 9.31
CA VAL A 168 -9.97 5.67 7.94
C VAL A 168 -8.60 5.73 7.27
N ASP A 169 -7.58 6.10 8.05
CA ASP A 169 -6.19 6.20 7.57
C ASP A 169 -5.44 4.88 7.78
N GLN A 170 -5.24 4.14 6.70
CA GLN A 170 -4.49 2.88 6.68
C GLN A 170 -2.97 3.07 6.46
N THR A 171 -2.46 4.30 6.61
CA THR A 171 -1.01 4.54 6.50
C THR A 171 -0.20 3.79 7.56
N PRO A 172 -0.66 3.66 8.84
CA PRO A 172 0.05 2.83 9.80
C PRO A 172 0.17 1.37 9.38
N LEU A 173 -0.87 0.80 8.73
CA LEU A 173 -0.81 -0.55 8.17
C LEU A 173 0.19 -0.64 7.02
N ALA A 174 0.21 0.34 6.12
CA ALA A 174 1.18 0.39 5.03
C ALA A 174 2.62 0.45 5.56
N HIS A 175 2.86 1.26 6.57
CA HIS A 175 4.16 1.36 7.27
C HIS A 175 4.55 0.01 7.89
N TYR A 176 3.66 -0.59 8.68
CA TYR A 176 3.88 -1.89 9.32
C TYR A 176 4.26 -2.98 8.31
N LEU A 177 3.53 -3.10 7.21
CA LEU A 177 3.79 -4.12 6.20
C LEU A 177 5.12 -3.89 5.46
N LEU A 178 5.45 -2.64 5.15
CA LEU A 178 6.72 -2.32 4.47
C LEU A 178 7.94 -2.46 5.37
N ALA A 179 7.80 -2.22 6.67
CA ALA A 179 8.89 -2.39 7.64
C ALA A 179 9.36 -3.84 7.77
N GLN A 180 8.47 -4.80 7.49
CA GLN A 180 8.78 -6.23 7.55
C GLN A 180 9.40 -6.78 6.27
N VAL A 181 9.35 -6.04 5.16
CA VAL A 181 9.92 -6.48 3.89
C VAL A 181 11.34 -5.97 3.76
N ARG A 182 12.31 -6.88 3.71
CA ARG A 182 13.72 -6.51 3.51
C ARG A 182 13.91 -5.70 2.24
N HIS A 183 14.78 -4.70 2.32
CA HIS A 183 15.17 -3.93 1.15
C HIS A 183 16.07 -4.80 0.25
N ARG A 184 15.60 -5.06 -0.97
CA ARG A 184 16.38 -5.72 -2.01
C ARG A 184 16.56 -4.75 -3.18
N PRO A 185 17.79 -4.53 -3.64
CA PRO A 185 18.04 -3.66 -4.78
C PRO A 185 17.28 -4.16 -6.01
N ASN A 186 16.54 -3.25 -6.67
CA ASN A 186 15.75 -3.52 -7.88
C ASN A 186 14.51 -4.43 -7.74
N GLU A 187 14.18 -4.88 -6.53
CA GLU A 187 12.96 -5.65 -6.29
C GLU A 187 11.79 -4.78 -5.81
N LYS A 188 10.59 -5.20 -6.19
CA LYS A 188 9.36 -4.58 -5.70
C LYS A 188 9.02 -5.17 -4.33
N LYS A 189 8.81 -4.32 -3.33
CA LYS A 189 8.42 -4.74 -1.98
C LYS A 189 7.08 -5.50 -1.94
N TYR A 190 6.23 -5.35 -2.96
CA TYR A 190 4.93 -6.03 -3.10
C TYR A 190 4.46 -6.08 -4.55
N SER A 191 3.60 -7.05 -4.88
CA SER A 191 3.04 -7.24 -6.23
C SER A 191 1.52 -7.36 -6.17
N PRO A 192 0.77 -6.25 -6.23
CA PRO A 192 -0.68 -6.26 -6.04
C PRO A 192 -1.41 -6.90 -7.22
N SER A 193 -2.65 -7.36 -6.98
CA SER A 193 -3.52 -7.85 -8.04
C SER A 193 -3.82 -6.73 -9.06
N ARG A 194 -3.95 -7.11 -10.34
CA ARG A 194 -4.08 -6.14 -11.45
C ARG A 194 -5.42 -5.41 -11.51
N ASN A 195 -6.41 -5.89 -10.77
CA ASN A 195 -7.77 -5.33 -10.73
C ASN A 195 -7.98 -4.30 -9.62
N LEU A 196 -6.90 -3.80 -9.01
CA LEU A 196 -6.97 -2.71 -8.04
C LEU A 196 -7.10 -1.35 -8.75
N ILE A 197 -7.87 -0.47 -8.13
CA ILE A 197 -7.96 0.93 -8.52
C ILE A 197 -6.67 1.62 -8.06
N VAL A 198 -5.94 2.19 -9.02
CA VAL A 198 -4.72 2.97 -8.74
C VAL A 198 -5.07 4.46 -8.76
N PRO A 199 -5.07 5.15 -7.61
CA PRO A 199 -5.39 6.58 -7.55
C PRO A 199 -4.46 7.41 -8.43
N GLN A 200 -5.05 8.17 -9.37
CA GLN A 200 -4.29 9.04 -10.27
C GLN A 200 -4.18 10.44 -9.69
N PRO A 201 -3.01 11.07 -9.80
CA PRO A 201 -2.83 12.45 -9.36
C PRO A 201 -3.56 13.45 -10.26
N LYS A 202 -4.03 14.54 -9.66
CA LYS A 202 -4.48 15.75 -10.36
C LYS A 202 -3.54 16.89 -10.00
N ASP A 203 -2.86 17.44 -10.99
CA ASP A 203 -1.92 18.54 -10.82
C ASP A 203 -2.54 19.86 -11.22
N ARG A 204 -2.23 20.92 -10.46
CA ARG A 204 -2.54 22.29 -10.81
C ARG A 204 -1.38 23.23 -10.47
N ILE A 205 -1.19 24.27 -11.25
CA ILE A 205 -0.22 25.33 -10.94
C ILE A 205 -0.72 26.08 -9.71
N ALA A 206 0.16 26.31 -8.75
CA ALA A 206 -0.12 27.03 -7.53
C ALA A 206 0.35 28.49 -7.62
N VAL A 207 -0.42 29.39 -7.05
CA VAL A 207 0.04 30.75 -6.83
C VAL A 207 1.18 30.74 -5.81
N SER A 208 2.21 31.55 -6.03
CA SER A 208 3.33 31.71 -5.08
C SER A 208 2.79 32.15 -3.70
N GLY A 209 3.32 31.55 -2.64
CA GLY A 209 2.91 31.86 -1.27
C GLY A 209 1.64 31.17 -0.75
N ALA A 210 0.78 30.60 -1.62
CA ALA A 210 -0.42 29.90 -1.17
C ALA A 210 -0.09 28.65 -0.34
N GLU A 211 -0.66 28.56 0.86
CA GLU A 211 -0.58 27.36 1.70
C GLU A 211 -1.57 26.28 1.26
N LEU A 212 -1.25 25.02 1.57
CA LEU A 212 -2.18 23.92 1.37
C LEU A 212 -3.34 24.00 2.36
N GLN A 213 -4.55 24.00 1.84
CA GLN A 213 -5.78 24.01 2.63
C GLN A 213 -6.50 22.67 2.54
N VAL A 214 -7.05 22.23 3.67
CA VAL A 214 -8.00 21.11 3.71
C VAL A 214 -9.30 21.58 3.05
N PRO A 215 -9.96 20.76 2.22
CA PRO A 215 -11.27 21.11 1.69
C PRO A 215 -12.29 21.39 2.80
N ARG A 216 -13.24 22.29 2.55
CA ARG A 216 -14.30 22.63 3.51
C ARG A 216 -15.04 21.35 3.95
N GLY A 217 -15.14 21.13 5.25
CA GLY A 217 -15.76 19.95 5.84
C GLY A 217 -14.84 18.70 5.91
N GLY A 218 -13.61 18.78 5.42
CA GLY A 218 -12.60 17.74 5.60
C GLY A 218 -11.94 17.83 6.97
N GLN A 219 -11.39 16.72 7.44
CA GLN A 219 -10.64 16.65 8.70
C GLN A 219 -9.15 16.44 8.41
N LEU A 220 -8.31 17.33 8.93
CA LEU A 220 -6.86 17.20 8.82
C LEU A 220 -6.36 15.97 9.61
N LEU A 221 -5.57 15.12 8.96
CA LEU A 221 -4.89 13.97 9.58
C LEU A 221 -3.40 14.26 9.81
N LEU A 222 -2.74 14.85 8.82
CA LEU A 222 -1.32 15.14 8.88
C LEU A 222 -0.99 16.41 8.09
N ARG A 223 -0.10 17.22 8.64
CA ARG A 223 0.53 18.35 7.95
C ARG A 223 2.05 18.28 8.13
N ALA A 224 2.81 18.47 7.04
CA ALA A 224 4.25 18.52 7.04
C ALA A 224 4.78 19.60 6.09
N GLY A 225 5.96 20.17 6.37
CA GLY A 225 6.60 21.16 5.50
C GLY A 225 5.86 22.49 5.45
N TRP A 226 5.69 23.18 6.57
CA TRP A 226 4.98 24.47 6.64
C TRP A 226 5.86 25.69 6.36
N MET A 227 7.18 25.52 6.21
CA MET A 227 8.08 26.67 5.98
C MET A 227 7.86 27.27 4.57
N PRO A 228 7.84 28.61 4.43
CA PRO A 228 7.80 29.27 3.13
C PRO A 228 8.94 28.77 2.22
N GLY A 229 8.63 28.52 0.95
CA GLY A 229 9.61 28.05 -0.02
C GLY A 229 10.00 26.57 0.08
N MET A 230 9.44 25.81 1.03
CA MET A 230 9.65 24.37 1.16
C MET A 230 8.48 23.57 0.62
N PRO A 231 8.68 22.31 0.18
CA PRO A 231 7.60 21.41 -0.16
C PRO A 231 6.63 21.23 1.01
N GLN A 232 5.34 21.30 0.74
CA GLN A 232 4.28 21.13 1.73
C GLN A 232 3.49 19.87 1.45
N TYR A 233 2.99 19.22 2.50
CA TYR A 233 2.15 18.04 2.42
C TYR A 233 1.02 18.12 3.43
N ILE A 234 -0.19 17.76 2.99
CA ILE A 234 -1.32 17.50 3.90
C ILE A 234 -2.00 16.20 3.52
N ARG A 235 -2.49 15.49 4.55
CA ARG A 235 -3.38 14.34 4.43
C ARG A 235 -4.63 14.63 5.25
N TYR A 236 -5.80 14.28 4.72
CA TYR A 236 -7.08 14.64 5.32
C TYR A 236 -8.17 13.63 4.97
N ILE A 237 -9.21 13.56 5.80
CA ILE A 237 -10.44 12.82 5.46
C ILE A 237 -11.28 13.70 4.53
N VAL A 238 -11.76 13.13 3.42
CA VAL A 238 -12.63 13.86 2.48
C VAL A 238 -14.02 14.08 3.06
N PRO A 239 -14.68 15.22 2.77
CA PRO A 239 -15.92 15.63 3.46
C PRO A 239 -17.10 14.66 3.33
N GLU A 240 -17.27 14.05 2.15
CA GLU A 240 -18.43 13.21 1.82
C GLU A 240 -18.44 11.89 2.59
N VAL A 241 -17.27 11.34 2.91
CA VAL A 241 -17.15 10.07 3.65
C VAL A 241 -17.26 10.29 5.15
N GLY A 242 -16.93 11.46 5.66
CA GLY A 242 -17.11 11.81 7.07
C GLY A 242 -18.58 11.82 7.53
N LYS A 243 -19.54 11.98 6.60
CA LYS A 243 -20.99 11.92 6.91
C LYS A 243 -21.50 10.49 7.08
N ILE A 244 -20.98 9.53 6.32
CA ILE A 244 -21.45 8.13 6.33
C ILE A 244 -21.04 7.40 7.62
N ARG A 245 -19.95 7.80 8.28
CA ARG A 245 -19.42 7.12 9.47
C ARG A 245 -19.95 7.64 10.83
N ARG A 246 -20.81 8.64 10.85
CA ARG A 246 -21.45 9.13 12.08
C ARG A 246 -22.77 8.43 12.39
N GLY A 247 -22.89 7.13 12.17
CA GLY A 247 -23.93 6.30 12.80
C GLY A 247 -25.29 6.30 12.11
N GLU A 248 -25.42 6.71 10.86
CA GLU A 248 -26.63 6.45 10.10
C GLU A 248 -26.49 5.17 9.29
N ALA A 249 -27.21 4.12 9.69
CA ALA A 249 -27.44 2.95 8.86
C ALA A 249 -28.04 3.39 7.52
N PRO A 250 -27.65 2.77 6.37
CA PRO A 250 -28.29 3.08 5.10
C PRO A 250 -29.78 2.80 5.23
N PRO A 251 -30.67 3.65 4.67
CA PRO A 251 -32.09 3.42 4.71
C PRO A 251 -32.42 2.04 4.08
N GLU A 252 -33.14 1.22 4.80
CA GLU A 252 -33.68 -0.02 4.27
C GLU A 252 -34.46 0.30 2.99
N LYS A 253 -34.06 -0.33 1.90
CA LYS A 253 -34.86 -0.28 0.66
C LYS A 253 -36.14 -1.02 0.92
N THR A 254 -37.20 -0.30 1.19
CA THR A 254 -38.58 -0.81 1.11
C THR A 254 -38.77 -1.35 -0.31
N ARG A 255 -38.98 -2.66 -0.41
CA ARG A 255 -39.44 -3.30 -1.63
C ARG A 255 -40.95 -3.00 -1.72
N GLU A 256 -41.36 -2.22 -2.70
CA GLU A 256 -42.67 -2.31 -3.31
C GLU A 256 -42.66 -3.31 -4.47
#